data_3f0d50ced655043b4e3341f54397eff1
#
_entry.id   3f0d50ced655043b4e3341f54397eff1
#
_cell.length_a   1.000
_cell.length_b   1.000
_cell.length_c   1.000
_cell.angle_alpha   90.00
_cell.angle_beta   90.00
_cell.angle_gamma   90.00
#
_symmetry.space_group_name_H-M   'P 1'
#
loop_
_entity.id
_entity.type
_entity.pdbx_description
1 polymer ?
#
loop_
_entity_poly.entity_id
_entity_poly.type
_entity_poly.pdbx_seq_one_letter_code
_entity_poly.pdbx_strand_id
1 'polypeptide(L)'
;TMFNIPMGSLLSAMADTDEERASLSSARGFGGTVGNMIPMILFPILLGIFGDSNAMGYGVGAAVCALIGMVMCFFHYKWTEERNIVETKPEDADNVKFTDILGVFKKNRAFLALCIHGVCVCTNQYVGQTLGTYMYADVLGNIAIMSLQSALSMPLMFVTLIVAPKAAKKFGLEKMIRTCLLIGCLSSVTLFTMHMLFAVPAMVHMIWISLASAFSSVSIYMQWGLVGEAIDYNEYLTGKRTEGSIYGTFNLSRRIGQTIGNSAAVLMLGWIGYD
;
A
#
# COMPACT_ATOMS: atom_id res chain seq x y z
N THR A 1 7.07 10.51 6.90
CA THR A 1 6.07 11.31 6.14
C THR A 1 6.77 12.40 5.33
N MET A 2 7.69 13.17 5.91
CA MET A 2 8.44 14.22 5.20
C MET A 2 9.20 13.70 3.97
N PHE A 3 9.79 12.53 4.02
CA PHE A 3 10.49 11.91 2.87
C PHE A 3 9.52 11.33 1.82
N ASN A 4 8.40 10.78 2.26
CA ASN A 4 7.50 10.01 1.39
C ASN A 4 6.66 10.88 0.42
N ILE A 5 6.38 12.14 0.78
CA ILE A 5 5.61 13.06 -0.06
C ILE A 5 6.45 13.55 -1.25
N PRO A 6 7.67 14.11 -1.06
CA PRO A 6 8.52 14.48 -2.19
C PRO A 6 8.88 13.31 -3.10
N MET A 7 9.22 12.14 -2.51
CA MET A 7 9.52 10.93 -3.28
C MET A 7 8.34 10.46 -4.12
N GLY A 8 7.13 10.74 -3.66
CA GLY A 8 5.93 10.36 -4.37
C GLY A 8 5.57 11.29 -5.51
N SER A 9 5.71 12.60 -5.32
CA SER A 9 5.50 13.59 -6.38
C SER A 9 6.56 13.47 -7.48
N LEU A 10 7.76 13.00 -7.12
CA LEU A 10 8.84 12.76 -8.06
C LEU A 10 8.49 11.71 -9.13
N LEU A 11 7.61 10.76 -8.82
CA LEU A 11 7.19 9.73 -9.76
C LEU A 11 6.47 10.32 -10.98
N SER A 12 5.66 11.37 -10.79
CA SER A 12 5.00 12.10 -11.89
C SER A 12 5.97 12.97 -12.66
N ALA A 13 7.00 13.50 -11.98
CA ALA A 13 8.04 14.33 -12.60
C ALA A 13 9.08 13.53 -13.42
N MET A 14 9.20 12.23 -13.18
CA MET A 14 10.12 11.33 -13.89
C MET A 14 9.51 10.65 -15.12
N ALA A 15 8.19 10.60 -15.25
CA ALA A 15 7.51 9.83 -16.29
C ALA A 15 6.80 10.74 -17.29
N ASP A 16 7.10 10.52 -18.58
CA ASP A 16 6.50 11.26 -19.68
C ASP A 16 5.25 10.56 -20.25
N THR A 17 5.17 9.24 -20.10
CA THR A 17 4.08 8.43 -20.66
C THR A 17 3.37 7.62 -19.59
N ASP A 18 2.11 7.23 -19.86
CA ASP A 18 1.33 6.37 -18.95
C ASP A 18 1.96 4.99 -18.75
N GLU A 19 2.68 4.49 -19.77
CA GLU A 19 3.43 3.24 -19.69
C GLU A 19 4.61 3.35 -18.70
N GLU A 20 5.35 4.46 -18.75
CA GLU A 20 6.44 4.75 -17.80
C GLU A 20 5.90 4.94 -16.38
N ARG A 21 4.78 5.64 -16.21
CA ARG A 21 4.09 5.79 -14.91
C ARG A 21 3.68 4.46 -14.32
N ALA A 22 3.11 3.57 -15.12
CA ALA A 22 2.73 2.22 -14.68
C ALA A 22 3.96 1.39 -14.29
N SER A 23 5.03 1.49 -15.07
CA SER A 23 6.30 0.82 -14.79
C SER A 23 6.96 1.32 -13.51
N LEU A 24 7.06 2.64 -13.33
CA LEU A 24 7.60 3.27 -12.11
C LEU A 24 6.74 2.97 -10.87
N SER A 25 5.42 2.95 -11.01
CA SER A 25 4.50 2.55 -9.93
C SER A 25 4.73 1.10 -9.51
N SER A 26 4.92 0.21 -10.47
CA SER A 26 5.27 -1.20 -10.23
C SER A 26 6.62 -1.34 -9.55
N ALA A 27 7.64 -0.65 -10.05
CA ALA A 27 8.99 -0.65 -9.49
C ALA A 27 8.98 -0.13 -8.03
N ARG A 28 8.21 0.92 -7.76
CA ARG A 28 7.99 1.44 -6.41
C ARG A 28 7.32 0.41 -5.51
N GLY A 29 6.28 -0.28 -6.00
CA GLY A 29 5.61 -1.35 -5.28
C GLY A 29 6.56 -2.49 -4.94
N PHE A 30 7.35 -2.92 -5.92
CA PHE A 30 8.39 -3.94 -5.76
C PHE A 30 9.44 -3.51 -4.72
N GLY A 31 10.00 -2.30 -4.85
CA GLY A 31 10.98 -1.75 -3.91
C GLY A 31 10.43 -1.63 -2.50
N GLY A 32 9.17 -1.18 -2.34
CA GLY A 32 8.50 -1.12 -1.05
C GLY A 32 8.33 -2.50 -0.40
N THR A 33 8.06 -3.52 -1.20
CA THR A 33 7.95 -4.90 -0.74
C THR A 33 9.29 -5.45 -0.29
N VAL A 34 10.32 -5.36 -1.13
CA VAL A 34 11.68 -5.79 -0.78
C VAL A 34 12.17 -5.05 0.46
N GLY A 35 11.91 -3.74 0.54
CA GLY A 35 12.26 -2.91 1.69
C GLY A 35 11.59 -3.36 3.00
N ASN A 36 10.35 -3.84 2.95
CA ASN A 36 9.67 -4.41 4.11
C ASN A 36 10.17 -5.81 4.48
N MET A 37 10.63 -6.60 3.49
CA MET A 37 11.15 -7.95 3.74
C MET A 37 12.50 -7.92 4.44
N ILE A 38 13.37 -6.96 4.13
CA ILE A 38 14.71 -6.87 4.72
C ILE A 38 14.66 -6.86 6.24
N PRO A 39 13.96 -5.94 6.92
CA PRO A 39 13.86 -5.97 8.37
C PRO A 39 13.12 -7.21 8.89
N MET A 40 12.10 -7.69 8.18
CA MET A 40 11.33 -8.86 8.60
C MET A 40 12.16 -10.14 8.65
N ILE A 41 13.16 -10.29 7.79
CA ILE A 41 14.09 -11.43 7.76
C ILE A 41 15.29 -11.18 8.68
N LEU A 42 15.87 -9.99 8.61
CA LEU A 42 17.12 -9.66 9.28
C LEU A 42 16.94 -9.54 10.80
N PHE A 43 15.82 -8.98 11.26
CA PHE A 43 15.57 -8.72 12.67
C PHE A 43 15.52 -10.00 13.52
N PRO A 44 14.76 -11.04 13.15
CA PRO A 44 14.75 -12.32 13.87
C PRO A 44 16.12 -13.02 13.90
N ILE A 45 16.88 -12.93 12.79
CA ILE A 45 18.23 -13.52 12.72
C ILE A 45 19.17 -12.82 13.72
N LEU A 46 19.14 -11.49 13.76
CA LEU A 46 19.95 -10.71 14.68
C LEU A 46 19.56 -10.95 16.16
N LEU A 47 18.27 -11.03 16.44
CA LEU A 47 17.78 -11.36 17.77
C LEU A 47 18.21 -12.78 18.20
N GLY A 48 18.17 -13.76 17.29
CA GLY A 48 18.66 -15.11 17.55
C GLY A 48 20.16 -15.15 17.88
N ILE A 49 20.95 -14.26 17.29
CA ILE A 49 22.40 -14.16 17.56
C ILE A 49 22.68 -13.47 18.91
N PHE A 50 21.97 -12.39 19.21
CA PHE A 50 22.23 -11.56 20.40
C PHE A 50 21.37 -11.92 21.62
N GLY A 51 20.37 -12.78 21.46
CA GLY A 51 19.40 -13.18 22.48
C GLY A 51 18.15 -12.31 22.50
N ASP A 52 16.98 -12.95 22.58
CA ASP A 52 15.66 -12.32 22.45
C ASP A 52 15.31 -11.29 23.53
N SER A 53 15.99 -11.35 24.69
CA SER A 53 15.75 -10.45 25.82
C SER A 53 16.77 -9.31 25.93
N ASN A 54 17.71 -9.21 24.99
CA ASN A 54 18.80 -8.25 25.09
C ASN A 54 18.52 -6.96 24.30
N ALA A 55 18.46 -5.81 25.01
CA ALA A 55 18.32 -4.49 24.41
C ALA A 55 19.40 -4.21 23.34
N MET A 56 20.58 -4.84 23.45
CA MET A 56 21.66 -4.74 22.48
C MET A 56 21.26 -5.36 21.12
N GLY A 57 20.54 -6.50 21.10
CA GLY A 57 20.05 -7.14 19.88
C GLY A 57 19.12 -6.23 19.08
N TYR A 58 18.19 -5.56 19.77
CA TYR A 58 17.30 -4.58 19.15
C TYR A 58 18.06 -3.35 18.63
N GLY A 59 19.03 -2.84 19.42
CA GLY A 59 19.85 -1.70 19.05
C GLY A 59 20.70 -1.97 17.78
N VAL A 60 21.37 -3.12 17.73
CA VAL A 60 22.18 -3.54 16.58
C VAL A 60 21.28 -3.77 15.35
N GLY A 61 20.14 -4.44 15.53
CA GLY A 61 19.17 -4.65 14.44
C GLY A 61 18.68 -3.34 13.84
N ALA A 62 18.32 -2.38 14.67
CA ALA A 62 17.91 -1.04 14.25
C ALA A 62 19.05 -0.29 13.53
N ALA A 63 20.28 -0.35 14.06
CA ALA A 63 21.43 0.30 13.46
C ALA A 63 21.78 -0.27 12.07
N VAL A 64 21.74 -1.59 11.89
CA VAL A 64 21.98 -2.25 10.60
C VAL A 64 20.90 -1.88 9.59
N CYS A 65 19.63 -1.91 9.98
CA CYS A 65 18.53 -1.49 9.11
C CYS A 65 18.64 -0.01 8.72
N ALA A 66 19.03 0.86 9.66
CA ALA A 66 19.24 2.29 9.40
C ALA A 66 20.38 2.53 8.41
N LEU A 67 21.49 1.78 8.54
CA LEU A 67 22.65 1.86 7.65
C LEU A 67 22.29 1.43 6.23
N ILE A 68 21.56 0.31 6.08
CA ILE A 68 21.04 -0.13 4.78
C ILE A 68 20.12 0.94 4.18
N GLY A 69 19.22 1.51 4.98
CA GLY A 69 18.34 2.59 4.57
C GLY A 69 19.10 3.82 4.09
N MET A 70 20.16 4.23 4.80
CA MET A 70 21.01 5.38 4.42
C MET A 70 21.70 5.15 3.07
N VAL A 71 22.27 3.95 2.86
CA VAL A 71 22.91 3.58 1.59
C VAL A 71 21.91 3.62 0.44
N MET A 72 20.70 3.08 0.65
CA MET A 72 19.64 3.13 -0.37
C MET A 72 19.16 4.56 -0.67
N CYS A 73 19.05 5.42 0.35
CA CYS A 73 18.74 6.84 0.18
C CYS A 73 19.83 7.57 -0.62
N PHE A 74 21.10 7.25 -0.39
CA PHE A 74 22.21 7.83 -1.14
C PHE A 74 22.15 7.44 -2.63
N PHE A 75 21.91 6.18 -2.94
CA PHE A 75 21.74 5.74 -4.33
C PHE A 75 20.50 6.35 -4.98
N HIS A 76 19.42 6.47 -4.24
CA HIS A 76 18.21 7.15 -4.71
C HIS A 76 18.53 8.60 -5.09
N TYR A 77 19.18 9.36 -4.22
CA TYR A 77 19.58 10.73 -4.49
C TYR A 77 20.47 10.84 -5.75
N LYS A 78 21.44 9.91 -5.91
CA LYS A 78 22.40 9.94 -7.00
C LYS A 78 21.81 9.57 -8.37
N TRP A 79 20.81 8.71 -8.40
CA TRP A 79 20.27 8.14 -9.65
C TRP A 79 18.93 8.74 -10.07
N THR A 80 18.33 9.58 -9.23
CA THR A 80 17.05 10.20 -9.54
C THR A 80 17.27 11.53 -10.24
N GLU A 81 16.72 11.66 -11.45
CA GLU A 81 16.73 12.89 -12.25
C GLU A 81 15.28 13.30 -12.55
N GLU A 82 14.97 14.57 -12.29
CA GLU A 82 13.70 15.17 -12.70
C GLU A 82 13.76 15.52 -14.19
N ARG A 83 12.90 14.91 -15.00
CA ARG A 83 12.82 15.17 -16.45
C ARG A 83 11.80 16.23 -16.78
N ASN A 84 10.68 16.26 -16.06
CA ASN A 84 9.60 17.23 -16.23
C ASN A 84 9.68 18.30 -15.16
N ILE A 85 10.60 19.27 -15.32
CA ILE A 85 10.67 20.44 -14.44
C ILE A 85 9.61 21.42 -14.93
N VAL A 86 8.46 21.41 -14.29
CA VAL A 86 7.48 22.49 -14.45
C VAL A 86 7.99 23.66 -13.61
N GLU A 87 8.49 24.71 -14.25
CA GLU A 87 8.82 25.96 -13.58
C GLU A 87 7.54 26.54 -12.95
N THR A 88 7.28 26.19 -11.72
CA THR A 88 6.24 26.85 -10.90
C THR A 88 6.77 28.24 -10.58
N LYS A 89 6.10 29.29 -11.07
CA LYS A 89 6.45 30.66 -10.70
C LYS A 89 6.40 30.76 -9.17
N PRO A 90 7.37 31.44 -8.53
CA PRO A 90 7.42 31.59 -7.08
C PRO A 90 6.13 32.14 -6.46
N GLU A 91 5.37 32.92 -7.21
CA GLU A 91 4.07 33.49 -6.80
C GLU A 91 2.96 32.44 -6.61
N ASP A 92 3.06 31.28 -7.26
CA ASP A 92 2.06 30.19 -7.14
C ASP A 92 2.39 29.21 -6.01
N ALA A 93 3.63 29.18 -5.51
CA ALA A 93 4.07 28.26 -4.45
C ALA A 93 3.66 28.72 -3.04
N ASP A 94 3.50 30.02 -2.81
CA ASP A 94 3.34 30.60 -1.47
C ASP A 94 1.91 30.60 -0.90
N ASN A 95 0.88 30.17 -1.65
CA ASN A 95 -0.51 30.35 -1.26
C ASN A 95 -1.43 29.12 -1.40
N VAL A 96 -0.92 27.92 -1.22
CA VAL A 96 -1.83 26.74 -1.12
C VAL A 96 -2.52 26.77 0.25
N LYS A 97 -3.70 27.36 0.31
CA LYS A 97 -4.55 27.35 1.52
C LYS A 97 -5.23 25.99 1.66
N PHE A 98 -5.46 25.58 2.90
CA PHE A 98 -6.24 24.35 3.17
C PHE A 98 -7.62 24.36 2.51
N THR A 99 -8.20 25.55 2.31
CA THR A 99 -9.44 25.77 1.55
C THR A 99 -9.32 25.35 0.08
N ASP A 100 -8.13 25.44 -0.52
CA ASP A 100 -7.90 25.06 -1.92
C ASP A 100 -7.94 23.55 -2.07
N ILE A 101 -7.44 22.82 -1.09
CA ILE A 101 -7.54 21.35 -1.03
C ILE A 101 -9.01 20.93 -0.98
N LEU A 102 -9.83 21.59 -0.14
CA LEU A 102 -11.28 21.33 -0.11
C LEU A 102 -11.96 21.71 -1.43
N GLY A 103 -11.45 22.74 -2.11
CA GLY A 103 -11.88 23.13 -3.45
C GLY A 103 -11.61 22.05 -4.50
N VAL A 104 -10.46 21.38 -4.40
CA VAL A 104 -10.09 20.25 -5.29
C VAL A 104 -11.08 19.11 -5.13
N PHE A 105 -11.48 18.73 -3.91
CA PHE A 105 -12.47 17.67 -3.69
C PHE A 105 -13.83 17.98 -4.31
N LYS A 106 -14.27 19.24 -4.29
CA LYS A 106 -15.56 19.64 -4.89
C LYS A 106 -15.52 19.63 -6.42
N LYS A 107 -14.40 20.00 -7.02
CA LYS A 107 -14.25 20.11 -8.49
C LYS A 107 -13.82 18.80 -9.12
N ASN A 108 -12.89 18.08 -8.49
CA ASN A 108 -12.33 16.82 -8.99
C ASN A 108 -12.96 15.62 -8.27
N ARG A 109 -14.12 15.16 -8.77
CA ARG A 109 -14.82 13.99 -8.23
C ARG A 109 -14.03 12.68 -8.38
N ALA A 110 -13.21 12.57 -9.42
CA ALA A 110 -12.34 11.40 -9.62
C ALA A 110 -11.31 11.29 -8.50
N PHE A 111 -10.70 12.41 -8.12
CA PHE A 111 -9.77 12.46 -7.00
C PHE A 111 -10.45 12.15 -5.65
N LEU A 112 -11.66 12.66 -5.42
CA LEU A 112 -12.43 12.31 -4.22
C LEU A 112 -12.71 10.80 -4.14
N ALA A 113 -13.14 10.19 -5.25
CA ALA A 113 -13.37 8.75 -5.33
C ALA A 113 -12.09 7.95 -5.06
N LEU A 114 -10.96 8.43 -5.58
CA LEU A 114 -9.64 7.81 -5.34
C LEU A 114 -9.21 7.91 -3.86
N CYS A 115 -9.48 9.02 -3.18
CA CYS A 115 -9.22 9.17 -1.75
C CYS A 115 -10.08 8.23 -0.92
N ILE A 116 -11.38 8.12 -1.21
CA ILE A 116 -12.28 7.17 -0.55
C ILE A 116 -11.80 5.73 -0.79
N HIS A 117 -11.45 5.40 -2.03
CA HIS A 117 -10.85 4.11 -2.37
C HIS A 117 -9.60 3.82 -1.51
N GLY A 118 -8.68 4.79 -1.40
CA GLY A 118 -7.47 4.67 -0.58
C GLY A 118 -7.76 4.42 0.90
N VAL A 119 -8.76 5.11 1.47
CA VAL A 119 -9.24 4.86 2.85
C VAL A 119 -9.75 3.43 2.98
N CYS A 120 -10.68 3.01 2.12
CA CYS A 120 -11.30 1.68 2.20
C CYS A 120 -10.30 0.54 2.05
N VAL A 121 -9.39 0.63 1.07
CA VAL A 121 -8.38 -0.41 0.81
C VAL A 121 -7.38 -0.50 1.95
N CYS A 122 -6.92 0.63 2.48
CA CYS A 122 -6.03 0.62 3.64
C CYS A 122 -6.73 0.10 4.90
N THR A 123 -7.97 0.51 5.15
CA THR A 123 -8.76 -0.02 6.27
C THR A 123 -8.86 -1.54 6.19
N ASN A 124 -9.28 -2.08 5.04
CA ASN A 124 -9.40 -3.52 4.83
C ASN A 124 -8.06 -4.25 5.05
N GLN A 125 -6.96 -3.71 4.52
CA GLN A 125 -5.63 -4.29 4.67
C GLN A 125 -5.22 -4.40 6.15
N TYR A 126 -5.38 -3.31 6.92
CA TYR A 126 -4.93 -3.27 8.32
C TYR A 126 -5.86 -4.03 9.26
N VAL A 127 -7.17 -4.02 9.02
CA VAL A 127 -8.12 -4.91 9.71
C VAL A 127 -7.72 -6.37 9.47
N GLY A 128 -7.47 -6.76 8.22
CA GLY A 128 -7.06 -8.12 7.87
C GLY A 128 -5.74 -8.54 8.52
N GLN A 129 -4.76 -7.65 8.62
CA GLN A 129 -3.49 -7.92 9.31
C GLN A 129 -3.70 -8.12 10.81
N THR A 130 -4.48 -7.25 11.46
CA THR A 130 -4.73 -7.33 12.91
C THR A 130 -5.56 -8.56 13.25
N LEU A 131 -6.71 -8.76 12.62
CA LEU A 131 -7.60 -9.89 12.90
C LEU A 131 -7.04 -11.24 12.40
N GLY A 132 -6.19 -11.22 11.37
CA GLY A 132 -5.57 -12.43 10.84
C GLY A 132 -4.79 -13.21 11.89
N THR A 133 -4.07 -12.53 12.78
CA THR A 133 -3.32 -13.19 13.87
C THR A 133 -4.26 -13.96 14.79
N TYR A 134 -5.35 -13.35 15.21
CA TYR A 134 -6.37 -13.99 16.08
C TYR A 134 -7.06 -15.13 15.35
N MET A 135 -7.36 -14.96 14.06
CA MET A 135 -7.97 -16.02 13.25
C MET A 135 -7.10 -17.28 13.21
N TYR A 136 -5.79 -17.15 13.02
CA TYR A 136 -4.87 -18.28 13.00
C TYR A 136 -4.61 -18.87 14.38
N ALA A 137 -4.54 -18.04 15.42
CA ALA A 137 -4.28 -18.50 16.78
C ALA A 137 -5.49 -19.24 17.38
N ASP A 138 -6.67 -18.62 17.31
CA ASP A 138 -7.81 -19.04 18.13
C ASP A 138 -8.88 -19.80 17.33
N VAL A 139 -9.17 -19.39 16.09
CA VAL A 139 -10.19 -20.06 15.27
C VAL A 139 -9.63 -21.27 14.56
N LEU A 140 -8.44 -21.14 13.97
CA LEU A 140 -7.78 -22.23 13.22
C LEU A 140 -6.84 -23.06 14.10
N GLY A 141 -6.53 -22.61 15.31
CA GLY A 141 -5.72 -23.33 16.30
C GLY A 141 -4.27 -23.58 15.88
N ASN A 142 -3.75 -22.87 14.87
CA ASN A 142 -2.39 -23.07 14.38
C ASN A 142 -1.77 -21.79 13.81
N ILE A 143 -1.06 -21.06 14.66
CA ILE A 143 -0.39 -19.82 14.28
C ILE A 143 0.79 -20.05 13.28
N ALA A 144 1.39 -21.24 13.26
CA ALA A 144 2.48 -21.56 12.34
C ALA A 144 2.05 -21.50 10.87
N ILE A 145 0.77 -21.74 10.58
CA ILE A 145 0.21 -21.63 9.22
C ILE A 145 0.25 -20.18 8.72
N MET A 146 0.22 -19.19 9.60
CA MET A 146 0.37 -17.78 9.23
C MET A 146 1.74 -17.49 8.58
N SER A 147 2.80 -18.14 9.05
CA SER A 147 4.13 -18.03 8.43
C SER A 147 4.14 -18.66 7.04
N LEU A 148 3.47 -19.80 6.89
CA LEU A 148 3.32 -20.47 5.60
C LEU A 148 2.47 -19.65 4.63
N GLN A 149 1.41 -18.99 5.11
CA GLN A 149 0.63 -18.03 4.31
C GLN A 149 1.50 -16.88 3.80
N SER A 150 2.34 -16.32 4.65
CA SER A 150 3.26 -15.24 4.26
C SER A 150 4.23 -15.71 3.18
N ALA A 151 4.78 -16.92 3.33
CA ALA A 151 5.66 -17.54 2.35
C ALA A 151 4.96 -17.79 1.01
N LEU A 152 3.70 -18.23 1.01
CA LEU A 152 2.90 -18.44 -0.20
C LEU A 152 2.49 -17.10 -0.86
N SER A 153 2.18 -16.10 -0.07
CA SER A 153 1.74 -14.78 -0.58
C SER A 153 2.86 -14.04 -1.31
N MET A 154 4.12 -14.27 -0.95
CA MET A 154 5.28 -13.64 -1.61
C MET A 154 5.36 -13.93 -3.11
N PRO A 155 5.47 -15.17 -3.58
CA PRO A 155 5.55 -15.45 -5.01
C PRO A 155 4.30 -14.98 -5.76
N LEU A 156 3.11 -15.10 -5.16
CA LEU A 156 1.87 -14.59 -5.74
C LEU A 156 1.93 -13.08 -5.96
N MET A 157 2.50 -12.34 -5.01
CA MET A 157 2.67 -10.91 -5.11
C MET A 157 3.67 -10.53 -6.22
N PHE A 158 4.80 -11.24 -6.37
CA PHE A 158 5.74 -11.02 -7.48
C PHE A 158 5.07 -11.27 -8.83
N VAL A 159 4.30 -12.36 -8.95
CA VAL A 159 3.51 -12.63 -10.16
C VAL A 159 2.55 -11.46 -10.44
N THR A 160 1.86 -10.98 -9.42
CA THR A 160 0.94 -9.83 -9.54
C THR A 160 1.66 -8.58 -10.03
N LEU A 161 2.82 -8.25 -9.46
CA LEU A 161 3.61 -7.08 -9.87
C LEU A 161 4.10 -7.14 -11.32
N ILE A 162 4.40 -8.33 -11.84
CA ILE A 162 4.83 -8.52 -13.23
C ILE A 162 3.63 -8.50 -14.20
N VAL A 163 2.52 -9.12 -13.81
CA VAL A 163 1.35 -9.29 -14.67
C VAL A 163 0.48 -8.04 -14.70
N ALA A 164 0.32 -7.35 -13.56
CA ALA A 164 -0.58 -6.22 -13.44
C ALA A 164 -0.29 -5.07 -14.43
N PRO A 165 0.94 -4.62 -14.68
CA PRO A 165 1.21 -3.58 -15.68
C PRO A 165 0.83 -4.01 -17.10
N LYS A 166 1.10 -5.28 -17.45
CA LYS A 166 0.74 -5.82 -18.78
C LYS A 166 -0.78 -5.89 -18.97
N ALA A 167 -1.49 -6.30 -17.91
CA ALA A 167 -2.95 -6.32 -17.91
C ALA A 167 -3.53 -4.90 -17.95
N ALA A 168 -2.97 -3.96 -17.20
CA ALA A 168 -3.37 -2.56 -17.24
C ALA A 168 -3.23 -1.93 -18.62
N LYS A 169 -2.15 -2.23 -19.33
CA LYS A 169 -1.95 -1.78 -20.72
C LYS A 169 -3.04 -2.31 -21.68
N LYS A 170 -3.51 -3.54 -21.47
CA LYS A 170 -4.51 -4.18 -22.35
C LYS A 170 -5.95 -3.78 -22.03
N PHE A 171 -6.29 -3.71 -20.75
CA PHE A 171 -7.68 -3.55 -20.28
C PHE A 171 -8.01 -2.15 -19.75
N GLY A 172 -6.99 -1.33 -19.54
CA GLY A 172 -7.08 -0.06 -18.82
C GLY A 172 -6.94 -0.21 -17.31
N LEU A 173 -6.29 0.78 -16.69
CA LEU A 173 -5.93 0.73 -15.28
C LEU A 173 -7.16 0.69 -14.36
N GLU A 174 -8.15 1.55 -14.61
CA GLU A 174 -9.39 1.62 -13.82
C GLU A 174 -10.18 0.31 -13.85
N LYS A 175 -10.41 -0.25 -15.06
CA LYS A 175 -11.17 -1.49 -15.21
C LYS A 175 -10.48 -2.66 -14.50
N MET A 176 -9.15 -2.73 -14.60
CA MET A 176 -8.38 -3.78 -13.97
C MET A 176 -8.49 -3.70 -12.45
N ILE A 177 -8.27 -2.53 -11.84
CA ILE A 177 -8.38 -2.33 -10.39
C ILE A 177 -9.78 -2.70 -9.93
N ARG A 178 -10.82 -2.22 -10.62
CA ARG A 178 -12.22 -2.50 -10.29
C ARG A 178 -12.54 -3.99 -10.33
N THR A 179 -12.11 -4.69 -11.38
CA THR A 179 -12.34 -6.14 -11.53
C THR A 179 -11.61 -6.93 -10.45
N CYS A 180 -10.34 -6.61 -10.20
CA CYS A 180 -9.54 -7.28 -9.16
C CYS A 180 -10.12 -7.08 -7.76
N LEU A 181 -10.60 -5.88 -7.44
CA LEU A 181 -11.28 -5.61 -6.17
C LEU A 181 -12.60 -6.39 -6.04
N LEU A 182 -13.40 -6.45 -7.10
CA LEU A 182 -14.64 -7.24 -7.09
C LEU A 182 -14.34 -8.73 -6.84
N ILE A 183 -13.34 -9.28 -7.52
CA ILE A 183 -12.91 -10.68 -7.30
C ILE A 183 -12.45 -10.86 -5.84
N GLY A 184 -11.63 -9.95 -5.31
CA GLY A 184 -11.17 -9.99 -3.92
C GLY A 184 -12.33 -9.93 -2.91
N CYS A 185 -13.29 -9.03 -3.12
CA CYS A 185 -14.48 -8.92 -2.27
C CYS A 185 -15.35 -10.18 -2.33
N LEU A 186 -15.67 -10.67 -3.51
CA LEU A 186 -16.48 -11.88 -3.68
C LEU A 186 -15.77 -13.09 -3.06
N SER A 187 -14.47 -13.20 -3.24
CA SER A 187 -13.65 -14.26 -2.64
C SER A 187 -13.70 -14.21 -1.11
N SER A 188 -13.62 -13.03 -0.51
CA SER A 188 -13.72 -12.85 0.95
C SER A 188 -15.10 -13.21 1.49
N VAL A 189 -16.17 -12.79 0.80
CA VAL A 189 -17.55 -13.15 1.14
C VAL A 189 -17.76 -14.66 1.05
N THR A 190 -17.22 -15.30 0.01
CA THR A 190 -17.29 -16.75 -0.17
C THR A 190 -16.58 -17.48 0.97
N LEU A 191 -15.37 -17.04 1.35
CA LEU A 191 -14.62 -17.63 2.46
C LEU A 191 -15.37 -17.49 3.79
N PHE A 192 -15.96 -16.33 4.05
CA PHE A 192 -16.81 -16.10 5.22
C PHE A 192 -18.01 -17.06 5.24
N THR A 193 -18.70 -17.21 4.12
CA THR A 193 -19.84 -18.11 4.00
C THR A 193 -19.42 -19.57 4.21
N MET A 194 -18.26 -19.97 3.71
CA MET A 194 -17.72 -21.30 3.93
C MET A 194 -17.47 -21.57 5.42
N HIS A 195 -16.89 -20.61 6.16
CA HIS A 195 -16.70 -20.75 7.61
C HIS A 195 -17.99 -20.81 8.42
N MET A 196 -19.07 -20.17 7.91
CA MET A 196 -20.39 -20.25 8.56
C MET A 196 -21.09 -21.59 8.34
N LEU A 197 -20.87 -22.22 7.19
CA LEU A 197 -21.56 -23.46 6.81
C LEU A 197 -20.77 -24.74 7.14
N PHE A 198 -19.44 -24.65 7.13
CA PHE A 198 -18.55 -25.81 7.26
C PHE A 198 -17.35 -25.49 8.16
N ALA A 199 -16.80 -26.51 8.79
CA ALA A 199 -15.48 -26.41 9.44
C ALA A 199 -14.39 -26.37 8.36
N VAL A 200 -13.91 -25.19 8.02
CA VAL A 200 -12.89 -24.99 6.97
C VAL A 200 -11.52 -25.36 7.53
N PRO A 201 -10.79 -26.32 6.92
CA PRO A 201 -9.44 -26.64 7.33
C PRO A 201 -8.50 -25.42 7.16
N ALA A 202 -7.57 -25.24 8.10
CA ALA A 202 -6.66 -24.09 8.11
C ALA A 202 -5.83 -23.94 6.82
N MET A 203 -5.46 -25.06 6.18
CA MET A 203 -4.75 -25.05 4.89
C MET A 203 -5.61 -24.49 3.75
N VAL A 204 -6.91 -24.84 3.72
CA VAL A 204 -7.85 -24.34 2.71
C VAL A 204 -8.05 -22.84 2.91
N HIS A 205 -8.24 -22.39 4.16
CA HIS A 205 -8.32 -20.97 4.51
C HIS A 205 -7.07 -20.21 4.03
N MET A 206 -5.88 -20.73 4.34
CA MET A 206 -4.59 -20.13 3.96
C MET A 206 -4.46 -19.96 2.45
N ILE A 207 -4.72 -20.99 1.66
CA ILE A 207 -4.62 -20.93 0.20
C ILE A 207 -5.63 -19.93 -0.36
N TRP A 208 -6.87 -19.99 0.11
CA TRP A 208 -7.93 -19.11 -0.36
C TRP A 208 -7.66 -17.64 -0.07
N ILE A 209 -7.27 -17.31 1.17
CA ILE A 209 -6.98 -15.90 1.54
C ILE A 209 -5.72 -15.38 0.83
N SER A 210 -4.73 -16.25 0.56
CA SER A 210 -3.54 -15.87 -0.21
C SER A 210 -3.88 -15.50 -1.65
N LEU A 211 -4.77 -16.24 -2.30
CA LEU A 211 -5.26 -15.92 -3.64
C LEU A 211 -6.12 -14.64 -3.64
N ALA A 212 -7.03 -14.49 -2.70
CA ALA A 212 -7.86 -13.29 -2.56
C ALA A 212 -7.02 -12.03 -2.33
N SER A 213 -5.98 -12.13 -1.49
CA SER A 213 -5.07 -11.02 -1.22
C SER A 213 -4.20 -10.66 -2.41
N ALA A 214 -3.82 -11.63 -3.26
CA ALA A 214 -3.10 -11.35 -4.51
C ALA A 214 -3.92 -10.46 -5.46
N PHE A 215 -5.22 -10.73 -5.63
CA PHE A 215 -6.09 -9.85 -6.41
C PHE A 215 -6.26 -8.46 -5.77
N SER A 216 -6.48 -8.40 -4.47
CA SER A 216 -6.63 -7.13 -3.75
C SER A 216 -5.35 -6.28 -3.80
N SER A 217 -4.17 -6.90 -3.82
CA SER A 217 -2.87 -6.22 -3.88
C SER A 217 -2.64 -5.45 -5.18
N VAL A 218 -3.27 -5.88 -6.30
CA VAL A 218 -3.26 -5.12 -7.57
C VAL A 218 -3.70 -3.68 -7.35
N SER A 219 -4.78 -3.49 -6.60
CA SER A 219 -5.29 -2.16 -6.27
C SER A 219 -4.29 -1.34 -5.46
N ILE A 220 -3.62 -1.96 -4.49
CA ILE A 220 -2.65 -1.28 -3.61
C ILE A 220 -1.44 -0.76 -4.41
N TYR A 221 -0.98 -1.53 -5.38
CA TYR A 221 0.19 -1.15 -6.18
C TYR A 221 -0.15 -0.20 -7.33
N MET A 222 -1.27 -0.43 -8.00
CA MET A 222 -1.65 0.34 -9.19
C MET A 222 -2.36 1.67 -8.88
N GLN A 223 -2.86 1.88 -7.67
CA GLN A 223 -3.52 3.15 -7.29
C GLN A 223 -2.64 4.39 -7.47
N TRP A 224 -1.31 4.23 -7.41
CA TRP A 224 -0.38 5.33 -7.61
C TRP A 224 -0.38 5.86 -9.05
N GLY A 225 -0.65 5.00 -10.02
CA GLY A 225 -0.88 5.41 -11.40
C GLY A 225 -2.13 6.30 -11.54
N LEU A 226 -3.23 5.93 -10.86
CA LEU A 226 -4.45 6.74 -10.83
C LEU A 226 -4.25 8.10 -10.16
N VAL A 227 -3.32 8.22 -9.19
CA VAL A 227 -2.98 9.52 -8.59
C VAL A 227 -2.36 10.44 -9.66
N GLY A 228 -1.49 9.90 -10.52
CA GLY A 228 -0.93 10.65 -11.65
C GLY A 228 -2.02 11.16 -12.61
N GLU A 229 -2.93 10.28 -13.02
CA GLU A 229 -4.08 10.66 -13.88
C GLU A 229 -4.97 11.71 -13.20
N ALA A 230 -5.17 11.62 -11.87
CA ALA A 230 -5.94 12.60 -11.11
C ALA A 230 -5.26 13.97 -11.03
N ILE A 231 -3.93 14.02 -11.03
CA ILE A 231 -3.14 15.25 -11.10
C ILE A 231 -3.34 15.94 -12.45
N ASP A 232 -3.19 15.16 -13.55
CA ASP A 232 -3.37 15.69 -14.91
C ASP A 232 -4.81 16.17 -15.14
N TYR A 233 -5.79 15.44 -14.63
CA TYR A 233 -7.20 15.86 -14.68
C TYR A 233 -7.46 17.12 -13.86
N ASN A 234 -6.81 17.27 -12.70
CA ASN A 234 -6.91 18.49 -11.90
C ASN A 234 -6.30 19.70 -12.62
N GLU A 235 -5.18 19.53 -13.29
CA GLU A 235 -4.54 20.56 -14.12
C GLU A 235 -5.48 20.99 -15.25
N TYR A 236 -6.13 20.05 -15.94
CA TYR A 236 -7.13 20.35 -16.96
C TYR A 236 -8.32 21.16 -16.41
N LEU A 237 -8.80 20.84 -15.19
CA LEU A 237 -9.94 21.52 -14.58
C LEU A 237 -9.62 22.92 -14.02
N THR A 238 -8.40 23.11 -13.52
CA THR A 238 -8.03 24.30 -12.72
C THR A 238 -7.01 25.19 -13.40
N GLY A 239 -6.34 24.69 -14.46
CA GLY A 239 -5.21 25.36 -15.10
C GLY A 239 -3.96 25.42 -14.22
N LYS A 240 -3.97 24.77 -13.05
CA LYS A 240 -2.86 24.74 -12.09
C LYS A 240 -2.42 23.31 -11.81
N ARG A 241 -1.10 23.08 -11.91
CA ARG A 241 -0.51 21.79 -11.56
C ARG A 241 -0.14 21.77 -10.08
N THR A 242 -0.92 21.02 -9.26
CA THR A 242 -0.78 20.97 -7.79
C THR A 242 -0.41 19.58 -7.33
N GLU A 243 0.71 19.02 -7.83
CA GLU A 243 1.14 17.63 -7.58
C GLU A 243 1.32 17.33 -6.11
N GLY A 244 2.11 18.14 -5.39
CA GLY A 244 2.40 17.92 -3.98
C GLY A 244 1.16 17.93 -3.10
N SER A 245 0.20 18.82 -3.41
CA SER A 245 -1.06 18.91 -2.66
C SER A 245 -1.95 17.70 -2.86
N ILE A 246 -2.13 17.25 -4.09
CA ILE A 246 -2.94 16.05 -4.43
C ILE A 246 -2.28 14.80 -3.85
N TYR A 247 -0.98 14.65 -4.03
CA TYR A 247 -0.24 13.52 -3.52
C TYR A 247 -0.24 13.47 -1.99
N GLY A 248 -0.03 14.61 -1.33
CA GLY A 248 -0.11 14.73 0.13
C GLY A 248 -1.47 14.39 0.68
N THR A 249 -2.53 14.87 0.03
CA THR A 249 -3.92 14.60 0.43
C THR A 249 -4.29 13.13 0.25
N PHE A 250 -3.85 12.51 -0.83
CA PHE A 250 -4.04 11.06 -1.03
C PHE A 250 -3.29 10.23 0.03
N ASN A 251 -2.04 10.59 0.37
CA ASN A 251 -1.31 9.95 1.46
C ASN A 251 -2.01 10.11 2.81
N LEU A 252 -2.55 11.30 3.10
CA LEU A 252 -3.33 11.54 4.31
C LEU A 252 -4.56 10.62 4.36
N SER A 253 -5.30 10.51 3.27
CA SER A 253 -6.47 9.62 3.15
C SER A 253 -6.09 8.17 3.45
N ARG A 254 -4.98 7.68 2.91
CA ARG A 254 -4.47 6.35 3.21
C ARG A 254 -4.09 6.18 4.70
N ARG A 255 -3.48 7.21 5.32
CA ARG A 255 -3.14 7.17 6.76
C ARG A 255 -4.38 7.14 7.64
N ILE A 256 -5.43 7.87 7.28
CA ILE A 256 -6.74 7.79 7.94
C ILE A 256 -7.26 6.35 7.86
N GLY A 257 -7.23 5.72 6.69
CA GLY A 257 -7.64 4.33 6.52
C GLY A 257 -6.83 3.35 7.37
N GLN A 258 -5.51 3.52 7.46
CA GLN A 258 -4.64 2.72 8.32
C GLN A 258 -5.01 2.84 9.80
N THR A 259 -5.24 4.07 10.27
CA THR A 259 -5.63 4.34 11.67
C THR A 259 -6.97 3.71 11.98
N ILE A 260 -7.97 3.91 11.11
CA ILE A 260 -9.30 3.31 11.26
C ILE A 260 -9.16 1.78 11.30
N GLY A 261 -8.40 1.18 10.37
CA GLY A 261 -8.24 -0.28 10.29
C GLY A 261 -7.66 -0.89 11.55
N ASN A 262 -6.56 -0.34 12.06
CA ASN A 262 -5.93 -0.83 13.28
C ASN A 262 -6.84 -0.64 14.52
N SER A 263 -7.43 0.55 14.67
CA SER A 263 -8.24 0.86 15.85
C SER A 263 -9.57 0.11 15.83
N ALA A 264 -10.25 0.04 14.69
CA ALA A 264 -11.53 -0.64 14.57
C ALA A 264 -11.41 -2.14 14.86
N ALA A 265 -10.36 -2.80 14.38
CA ALA A 265 -10.12 -4.21 14.62
C ALA A 265 -10.03 -4.53 16.13
N VAL A 266 -9.22 -3.77 16.86
CA VAL A 266 -9.04 -3.96 18.31
C VAL A 266 -10.32 -3.60 19.09
N LEU A 267 -10.98 -2.48 18.73
CA LEU A 267 -12.23 -2.08 19.38
C LEU A 267 -13.34 -3.11 19.16
N MET A 268 -13.45 -3.70 17.98
CA MET A 268 -14.44 -4.76 17.70
C MET A 268 -14.19 -6.01 18.56
N LEU A 269 -12.94 -6.42 18.72
CA LEU A 269 -12.59 -7.53 19.61
C LEU A 269 -12.98 -7.23 21.06
N GLY A 270 -12.68 -6.03 21.57
CA GLY A 270 -13.06 -5.62 22.92
C GLY A 270 -14.57 -5.55 23.13
N TRP A 271 -15.36 -5.12 22.12
CA TRP A 271 -16.82 -5.08 22.24
C TRP A 271 -17.47 -6.47 22.28
N ILE A 272 -16.86 -7.45 21.61
CA ILE A 272 -17.34 -8.83 21.61
C ILE A 272 -16.93 -9.55 22.91
N GLY A 273 -16.11 -8.91 23.75
CA GLY A 273 -15.62 -9.53 25.00
C GLY A 273 -14.54 -10.58 24.75
N TYR A 274 -13.74 -10.37 23.74
CA TYR A 274 -12.59 -11.21 23.45
C TYR A 274 -11.44 -10.84 24.41
N ASP A 275 -11.12 -11.76 25.34
CA ASP A 275 -10.04 -11.65 26.33
C ASP A 275 -8.78 -12.39 25.89
#